data_dd1678af6284128f17ad26027e4d5d95
#
_entry.id   dd1678af6284128f17ad26027e4d5d95
#
_cell.length_a   1.000
_cell.length_b   1.000
_cell.length_c   1.000
_cell.angle_alpha   90.00
_cell.angle_beta   90.00
_cell.angle_gamma   90.00
#
_symmetry.space_group_name_H-M   'P 1'
#
loop_
_entity.id
_entity.type
_entity.pdbx_description
1 polymer ?
#
loop_
_entity_poly.entity_id
_entity_poly.type
_entity_poly.pdbx_seq_one_letter_code
_entity_poly.pdbx_strand_id
1 'polypeptide(L)'
;MNDDGMDLRARNKQATREAIGRAALRLAIERGPHGLALVRVHDIATAAGVSPRTYNNYFSSREEAICAFQADQSRRAGQALRARPAGEPLDQAVTAAVIELYTDPEPDKAGLRMIMMTPELEGEALKAFSMAEGPLAEAVAARTGTDLARDVYPAVMAAAVTGAVRVAGRHWLEPGNTEPFAAVLRRTLSCVFSAKPPTPSGSSDHVERNSGR
;
A
#
# COMPACT_ATOMS: atom_id res chain seq x y z
N MET A 1 -25.09 26.87 4.39
CA MET A 1 -25.66 25.92 5.36
C MET A 1 -25.88 24.51 4.79
N ASN A 2 -25.25 24.16 3.62
CA ASN A 2 -25.33 22.81 2.99
C ASN A 2 -24.05 21.98 3.06
N ASP A 3 -22.97 22.51 3.65
CA ASP A 3 -21.65 21.86 3.64
C ASP A 3 -21.55 20.72 4.68
N ASP A 4 -22.11 20.89 5.86
CA ASP A 4 -22.13 19.89 6.94
C ASP A 4 -22.86 18.59 6.57
N GLY A 5 -23.92 18.68 5.77
CA GLY A 5 -24.70 17.51 5.36
C GLY A 5 -24.00 16.66 4.29
N MET A 6 -23.21 17.29 3.42
CA MET A 6 -22.40 16.58 2.42
C MET A 6 -21.21 15.86 3.06
N ASP A 7 -20.56 16.50 4.01
CA ASP A 7 -19.44 15.91 4.75
C ASP A 7 -19.88 14.71 5.61
N LEU A 8 -21.05 14.78 6.27
CA LEU A 8 -21.59 13.66 7.03
C LEU A 8 -21.95 12.45 6.15
N ARG A 9 -22.54 12.70 4.95
CA ARG A 9 -22.86 11.63 4.00
C ARG A 9 -21.58 10.98 3.44
N ALA A 10 -20.55 11.76 3.12
CA ALA A 10 -19.28 11.27 2.65
C ALA A 10 -18.57 10.41 3.73
N ARG A 11 -18.57 10.88 4.97
CA ARG A 11 -18.02 10.14 6.13
C ARG A 11 -18.77 8.82 6.36
N ASN A 12 -20.11 8.84 6.34
CA ASN A 12 -20.90 7.62 6.49
C ASN A 12 -20.69 6.63 5.35
N LYS A 13 -20.55 7.12 4.12
CA LYS A 13 -20.24 6.29 2.96
C LYS A 13 -18.87 5.63 3.12
N GLN A 14 -17.87 6.38 3.52
CA GLN A 14 -16.52 5.86 3.76
C GLN A 14 -16.51 4.85 4.92
N ALA A 15 -17.15 5.14 6.05
CA ALA A 15 -17.24 4.23 7.19
C ALA A 15 -17.91 2.90 6.82
N THR A 16 -18.98 2.95 6.01
CA THR A 16 -19.64 1.73 5.51
C THR A 16 -18.72 0.93 4.59
N ARG A 17 -18.00 1.60 3.66
CA ARG A 17 -17.02 0.95 2.78
C ARG A 17 -15.93 0.25 3.59
N GLU A 18 -15.38 0.93 4.58
CA GLU A 18 -14.35 0.37 5.47
C GLU A 18 -14.87 -0.81 6.31
N ALA A 19 -16.11 -0.76 6.79
CA ALA A 19 -16.72 -1.86 7.54
C ALA A 19 -16.85 -3.12 6.67
N ILE A 20 -17.31 -2.95 5.42
CA ILE A 20 -17.41 -4.05 4.46
C ILE A 20 -16.02 -4.62 4.13
N GLY A 21 -15.03 -3.77 3.85
CA GLY A 21 -13.67 -4.20 3.55
C GLY A 21 -13.01 -4.95 4.70
N ARG A 22 -13.16 -4.46 5.94
CA ARG A 22 -12.67 -5.16 7.14
C ARG A 22 -13.33 -6.53 7.32
N ALA A 23 -14.63 -6.62 7.11
CA ALA A 23 -15.35 -7.89 7.20
C ALA A 23 -14.89 -8.89 6.12
N ALA A 24 -14.71 -8.41 4.88
CA ALA A 24 -14.24 -9.23 3.77
C ALA A 24 -12.83 -9.78 4.03
N LEU A 25 -11.89 -8.93 4.43
CA LEU A 25 -10.51 -9.32 4.73
C LEU A 25 -10.46 -10.31 5.90
N ARG A 26 -11.19 -10.03 6.98
CA ARG A 26 -11.26 -10.94 8.14
C ARG A 26 -11.76 -12.32 7.75
N LEU A 27 -12.87 -12.43 7.01
CA LEU A 27 -13.40 -13.70 6.54
C LEU A 27 -12.43 -14.44 5.61
N ALA A 28 -11.71 -13.70 4.76
CA ALA A 28 -10.69 -14.29 3.90
C ALA A 28 -9.54 -14.90 4.72
N ILE A 29 -9.05 -14.19 5.76
CA ILE A 29 -8.01 -14.68 6.66
C ILE A 29 -8.50 -15.94 7.41
N GLU A 30 -9.69 -15.91 7.96
CA GLU A 30 -10.30 -17.05 8.69
C GLU A 30 -10.45 -18.31 7.83
N ARG A 31 -10.77 -18.16 6.54
CA ARG A 31 -10.91 -19.26 5.58
C ARG A 31 -9.58 -19.70 4.98
N GLY A 32 -8.55 -18.86 5.07
CA GLY A 32 -7.24 -19.08 4.48
C GLY A 32 -7.24 -18.98 2.94
N PRO A 33 -6.06 -19.00 2.31
CA PRO A 33 -5.91 -18.78 0.86
C PRO A 33 -6.68 -19.83 0.01
N HIS A 34 -6.73 -21.08 0.44
CA HIS A 34 -7.47 -22.14 -0.26
C HIS A 34 -8.98 -22.10 -0.03
N GLY A 35 -9.43 -21.36 0.99
CA GLY A 35 -10.85 -21.19 1.33
C GLY A 35 -11.46 -19.90 0.78
N LEU A 36 -10.72 -19.10 0.03
CA LEU A 36 -11.19 -17.81 -0.50
C LEU A 36 -12.47 -17.99 -1.34
N ALA A 37 -12.57 -19.07 -2.13
CA ALA A 37 -13.75 -19.40 -2.91
C ALA A 37 -15.03 -19.59 -2.06
N LEU A 38 -14.89 -19.89 -0.78
CA LEU A 38 -16.00 -20.08 0.17
C LEU A 38 -16.47 -18.76 0.80
N VAL A 39 -15.73 -17.67 0.65
CA VAL A 39 -16.14 -16.33 1.11
C VAL A 39 -17.19 -15.77 0.16
N ARG A 40 -18.44 -15.73 0.59
CA ARG A 40 -19.56 -15.26 -0.22
C ARG A 40 -19.93 -13.82 0.12
N VAL A 41 -20.45 -13.09 -0.87
CA VAL A 41 -20.95 -11.70 -0.68
C VAL A 41 -21.97 -11.62 0.45
N HIS A 42 -22.84 -12.62 0.57
CA HIS A 42 -23.83 -12.70 1.65
C HIS A 42 -23.18 -12.75 3.04
N ASP A 43 -22.11 -13.53 3.20
CA ASP A 43 -21.39 -13.68 4.48
C ASP A 43 -20.68 -12.36 4.84
N ILE A 44 -20.07 -11.69 3.84
CA ILE A 44 -19.43 -10.38 4.02
C ILE A 44 -20.45 -9.32 4.44
N ALA A 45 -21.60 -9.27 3.74
CA ALA A 45 -22.66 -8.31 4.04
C ALA A 45 -23.21 -8.50 5.45
N THR A 46 -23.48 -9.75 5.84
CA THR A 46 -23.93 -10.12 7.19
C THR A 46 -22.91 -9.71 8.25
N ALA A 47 -21.63 -10.04 8.03
CA ALA A 47 -20.56 -9.72 8.95
C ALA A 47 -20.29 -8.20 9.09
N ALA A 48 -20.61 -7.43 8.04
CA ALA A 48 -20.53 -5.96 8.03
C ALA A 48 -21.81 -5.27 8.55
N GLY A 49 -22.87 -6.01 8.85
CA GLY A 49 -24.16 -5.44 9.28
C GLY A 49 -24.91 -4.70 8.19
N VAL A 50 -24.71 -5.07 6.92
CA VAL A 50 -25.37 -4.45 5.76
C VAL A 50 -26.16 -5.45 4.93
N SER A 51 -27.07 -4.97 4.06
CA SER A 51 -27.74 -5.84 3.10
C SER A 51 -26.81 -6.21 1.93
N PRO A 52 -27.01 -7.35 1.23
CA PRO A 52 -26.30 -7.66 0.00
C PRO A 52 -26.44 -6.57 -1.08
N ARG A 53 -27.61 -5.91 -1.15
CA ARG A 53 -27.82 -4.76 -2.04
C ARG A 53 -26.92 -3.58 -1.67
N THR A 54 -26.77 -3.31 -0.36
CA THR A 54 -25.87 -2.27 0.12
C THR A 54 -24.42 -2.61 -0.23
N TYR A 55 -23.99 -3.86 -0.01
CA TYR A 55 -22.67 -4.33 -0.43
C TYR A 55 -22.40 -4.05 -1.91
N ASN A 56 -23.31 -4.44 -2.80
CA ASN A 56 -23.18 -4.25 -4.26
C ASN A 56 -23.13 -2.77 -4.71
N ASN A 57 -23.57 -1.83 -3.85
CA ASN A 57 -23.40 -0.40 -4.12
C ASN A 57 -21.96 0.12 -3.85
N TYR A 58 -21.15 -0.68 -3.17
CA TYR A 58 -19.77 -0.32 -2.79
C TYR A 58 -18.70 -1.14 -3.52
N PHE A 59 -18.98 -2.40 -3.82
CA PHE A 59 -18.02 -3.33 -4.38
C PHE A 59 -18.64 -4.19 -5.47
N SER A 60 -17.88 -4.39 -6.55
CA SER A 60 -18.28 -5.23 -7.70
C SER A 60 -17.91 -6.70 -7.49
N SER A 61 -16.92 -6.97 -6.65
CA SER A 61 -16.44 -8.33 -6.34
C SER A 61 -16.01 -8.44 -4.87
N ARG A 62 -15.88 -9.67 -4.38
CA ARG A 62 -15.33 -9.94 -3.05
C ARG A 62 -13.83 -9.63 -3.01
N GLU A 63 -13.12 -9.87 -4.10
CA GLU A 63 -11.70 -9.58 -4.27
C GLU A 63 -11.43 -8.07 -4.12
N GLU A 64 -12.26 -7.24 -4.75
CA GLU A 64 -12.22 -5.78 -4.57
C GLU A 64 -12.45 -5.40 -3.10
N ALA A 65 -13.43 -6.01 -2.43
CA ALA A 65 -13.71 -5.73 -1.03
C ALA A 65 -12.56 -6.14 -0.10
N ILE A 66 -11.90 -7.27 -0.37
CA ILE A 66 -10.74 -7.75 0.40
C ILE A 66 -9.56 -6.79 0.25
N CYS A 67 -9.32 -6.26 -0.95
CA CYS A 67 -8.24 -5.31 -1.24
C CYS A 67 -8.61 -3.85 -0.90
N ALA A 68 -9.81 -3.59 -0.36
CA ALA A 68 -10.34 -2.24 -0.17
C ALA A 68 -9.44 -1.36 0.73
N PHE A 69 -8.89 -1.91 1.81
CA PHE A 69 -8.00 -1.18 2.70
C PHE A 69 -6.76 -0.68 1.94
N GLN A 70 -6.11 -1.55 1.17
CA GLN A 70 -4.95 -1.18 0.36
C GLN A 70 -5.29 -0.10 -0.66
N ALA A 71 -6.42 -0.21 -1.35
CA ALA A 71 -6.89 0.79 -2.29
C ALA A 71 -7.16 2.15 -1.64
N ASP A 72 -7.71 2.15 -0.43
CA ASP A 72 -7.99 3.38 0.33
C ASP A 72 -6.69 4.06 0.78
N GLN A 73 -5.70 3.30 1.26
CA GLN A 73 -4.37 3.82 1.58
C GLN A 73 -3.69 4.41 0.34
N SER A 74 -3.73 3.70 -0.78
CA SER A 74 -3.15 4.16 -2.05
C SER A 74 -3.74 5.49 -2.51
N ARG A 75 -5.05 5.68 -2.40
CA ARG A 75 -5.72 6.94 -2.74
C ARG A 75 -5.28 8.13 -1.86
N ARG A 76 -4.85 7.87 -0.62
CA ARG A 76 -4.37 8.91 0.31
C ARG A 76 -2.91 9.31 0.08
N ALA A 77 -2.14 8.56 -0.70
CA ALA A 77 -0.69 8.75 -0.85
C ALA A 77 -0.32 10.16 -1.34
N GLY A 78 -1.03 10.69 -2.33
CA GLY A 78 -0.80 12.05 -2.81
C GLY A 78 -1.12 13.12 -1.77
N GLN A 79 -2.17 12.93 -0.98
CA GLN A 79 -2.54 13.84 0.11
C GLN A 79 -1.49 13.82 1.22
N ALA A 80 -1.00 12.64 1.60
CA ALA A 80 0.06 12.49 2.59
C ALA A 80 1.34 13.24 2.16
N LEU A 81 1.72 13.14 0.89
CA LEU A 81 2.87 13.89 0.36
C LEU A 81 2.63 15.41 0.34
N ARG A 82 1.43 15.88 -0.04
CA ARG A 82 1.08 17.31 -0.02
C ARG A 82 1.08 17.90 1.39
N ALA A 83 0.79 17.11 2.41
CA ALA A 83 0.79 17.55 3.81
C ALA A 83 2.19 17.78 4.37
N ARG A 84 3.25 17.28 3.71
CA ARG A 84 4.64 17.49 4.14
C ARG A 84 5.09 18.95 3.93
N PRO A 85 6.01 19.48 4.78
CA PRO A 85 6.53 20.83 4.63
C PRO A 85 7.06 21.11 3.21
N ALA A 86 6.74 22.28 2.65
CA ALA A 86 7.11 22.63 1.27
C ALA A 86 8.64 22.69 1.03
N GLY A 87 9.42 23.06 2.05
CA GLY A 87 10.88 23.14 1.96
C GLY A 87 11.62 21.82 2.24
N GLU A 88 10.88 20.73 2.56
CA GLU A 88 11.49 19.43 2.79
C GLU A 88 11.96 18.82 1.45
N PRO A 89 13.19 18.27 1.35
CA PRO A 89 13.66 17.58 0.14
C PRO A 89 12.69 16.48 -0.30
N LEU A 90 12.53 16.28 -1.61
CA LEU A 90 11.54 15.38 -2.17
C LEU A 90 11.69 13.93 -1.66
N ASP A 91 12.91 13.43 -1.58
CA ASP A 91 13.24 12.09 -1.09
C ASP A 91 12.82 11.90 0.37
N GLN A 92 13.06 12.90 1.22
CA GLN A 92 12.65 12.90 2.63
C GLN A 92 11.13 13.00 2.76
N ALA A 93 10.51 13.91 2.02
CA ALA A 93 9.07 14.12 2.04
C ALA A 93 8.30 12.86 1.60
N VAL A 94 8.72 12.23 0.49
CA VAL A 94 8.11 10.98 0.01
C VAL A 94 8.32 9.86 1.01
N THR A 95 9.55 9.69 1.51
CA THR A 95 9.86 8.63 2.48
C THR A 95 9.04 8.78 3.75
N ALA A 96 8.95 9.99 4.32
CA ALA A 96 8.18 10.24 5.53
C ALA A 96 6.67 10.02 5.31
N ALA A 97 6.11 10.56 4.21
CA ALA A 97 4.69 10.41 3.89
C ALA A 97 4.29 8.95 3.68
N VAL A 98 5.11 8.17 2.99
CA VAL A 98 4.85 6.75 2.75
C VAL A 98 4.98 5.94 4.04
N ILE A 99 6.02 6.17 4.84
CA ILE A 99 6.17 5.47 6.12
C ILE A 99 4.96 5.75 7.01
N GLU A 100 4.60 7.01 7.24
CA GLU A 100 3.44 7.38 8.06
C GLU A 100 2.15 6.72 7.54
N LEU A 101 1.90 6.79 6.22
CA LEU A 101 0.71 6.24 5.61
C LEU A 101 0.58 4.71 5.77
N TYR A 102 1.69 3.98 5.70
CA TYR A 102 1.67 2.52 5.68
C TYR A 102 2.07 1.87 7.00
N THR A 103 2.45 2.63 8.02
CA THR A 103 2.82 2.10 9.35
C THR A 103 2.02 2.67 10.51
N ASP A 104 1.07 3.54 10.24
CA ASP A 104 0.12 4.04 11.26
C ASP A 104 -1.34 3.79 10.82
N PRO A 105 -1.98 2.72 11.33
CA PRO A 105 -1.40 1.68 12.20
C PRO A 105 -0.46 0.71 11.47
N GLU A 106 0.41 0.03 12.22
CA GLU A 106 1.26 -1.05 11.69
C GLU A 106 0.40 -2.09 10.97
N PRO A 107 0.76 -2.53 9.75
CA PRO A 107 -0.06 -3.45 8.99
C PRO A 107 -0.12 -4.84 9.65
N ASP A 108 -1.30 -5.46 9.61
CA ASP A 108 -1.44 -6.86 9.99
C ASP A 108 -0.76 -7.78 8.97
N LYS A 109 0.21 -8.58 9.42
CA LYS A 109 0.93 -9.54 8.57
C LYS A 109 0.01 -10.56 7.90
N ALA A 110 -1.03 -11.02 8.59
CA ALA A 110 -1.96 -12.00 8.04
C ALA A 110 -2.79 -11.40 6.90
N GLY A 111 -3.29 -10.18 7.10
CA GLY A 111 -4.03 -9.44 6.09
C GLY A 111 -3.18 -9.09 4.88
N LEU A 112 -1.96 -8.58 5.10
CA LEU A 112 -1.06 -8.25 3.99
C LEU A 112 -0.63 -9.51 3.22
N ARG A 113 -0.38 -10.63 3.93
CA ARG A 113 -0.07 -11.93 3.32
C ARG A 113 -1.24 -12.43 2.46
N MET A 114 -2.47 -12.34 2.97
CA MET A 114 -3.66 -12.71 2.22
C MET A 114 -3.73 -11.92 0.91
N ILE A 115 -3.58 -10.60 0.95
CA ILE A 115 -3.70 -9.74 -0.23
C ILE A 115 -2.56 -9.98 -1.23
N MET A 116 -1.33 -10.14 -0.77
CA MET A 116 -0.15 -10.15 -1.64
C MET A 116 0.28 -11.53 -2.13
N MET A 117 -0.13 -12.60 -1.44
CA MET A 117 0.35 -13.96 -1.69
C MET A 117 -0.75 -14.91 -2.17
N THR A 118 -2.01 -14.45 -2.28
CA THR A 118 -3.12 -15.24 -2.80
C THR A 118 -3.28 -14.95 -4.29
N PRO A 119 -3.08 -15.96 -5.17
CA PRO A 119 -3.10 -15.73 -6.64
C PRO A 119 -4.40 -15.11 -7.15
N GLU A 120 -5.54 -15.51 -6.58
CA GLU A 120 -6.86 -15.00 -6.96
C GLU A 120 -7.04 -13.50 -6.64
N LEU A 121 -6.21 -12.93 -5.76
CA LEU A 121 -6.25 -11.51 -5.40
C LEU A 121 -5.21 -10.68 -6.16
N GLU A 122 -4.30 -11.30 -6.91
CA GLU A 122 -3.15 -10.61 -7.53
C GLU A 122 -3.58 -9.42 -8.41
N GLY A 123 -4.59 -9.59 -9.25
CA GLY A 123 -5.09 -8.52 -10.14
C GLY A 123 -5.67 -7.35 -9.36
N GLU A 124 -6.50 -7.61 -8.35
CA GLU A 124 -7.09 -6.54 -7.53
C GLU A 124 -6.06 -5.90 -6.59
N ALA A 125 -5.10 -6.66 -6.08
CA ALA A 125 -4.00 -6.12 -5.30
C ALA A 125 -3.13 -5.18 -6.15
N LEU A 126 -2.76 -5.58 -7.37
CA LEU A 126 -1.99 -4.72 -8.28
C LEU A 126 -2.75 -3.44 -8.60
N LYS A 127 -4.02 -3.54 -8.96
CA LYS A 127 -4.90 -2.39 -9.19
C LYS A 127 -4.98 -1.47 -7.95
N ALA A 128 -5.13 -2.05 -6.77
CA ALA A 128 -5.18 -1.28 -5.52
C ALA A 128 -3.87 -0.48 -5.28
N PHE A 129 -2.71 -1.07 -5.53
CA PHE A 129 -1.42 -0.37 -5.43
C PHE A 129 -1.30 0.74 -6.47
N SER A 130 -1.67 0.49 -7.72
CA SER A 130 -1.59 1.48 -8.82
C SER A 130 -2.49 2.70 -8.60
N MET A 131 -3.49 2.62 -7.74
CA MET A 131 -4.32 3.77 -7.38
C MET A 131 -3.55 4.93 -6.73
N ALA A 132 -2.32 4.68 -6.23
CA ALA A 132 -1.46 5.74 -5.70
C ALA A 132 -0.77 6.56 -6.78
N GLU A 133 -0.59 6.02 -7.99
CA GLU A 133 0.28 6.62 -9.02
C GLU A 133 -0.20 8.00 -9.45
N GLY A 134 -1.47 8.17 -9.79
CA GLY A 134 -2.01 9.47 -10.17
C GLY A 134 -1.89 10.52 -9.07
N PRO A 135 -2.44 10.30 -7.87
CA PRO A 135 -2.33 11.24 -6.74
C PRO A 135 -0.89 11.57 -6.35
N LEU A 136 0.02 10.59 -6.39
CA LEU A 136 1.44 10.82 -6.12
C LEU A 136 2.11 11.64 -7.21
N ALA A 137 1.86 11.34 -8.49
CA ALA A 137 2.40 12.10 -9.61
C ALA A 137 2.00 13.59 -9.53
N GLU A 138 0.73 13.87 -9.24
CA GLU A 138 0.25 15.23 -9.02
C GLU A 138 0.97 15.93 -7.87
N ALA A 139 1.17 15.22 -6.74
CA ALA A 139 1.86 15.79 -5.58
C ALA A 139 3.35 16.02 -5.86
N VAL A 140 4.01 15.13 -6.59
CA VAL A 140 5.40 15.28 -7.04
C VAL A 140 5.52 16.48 -7.98
N ALA A 141 4.65 16.58 -9.00
CA ALA A 141 4.65 17.70 -9.94
C ALA A 141 4.51 19.04 -9.23
N ALA A 142 3.57 19.14 -8.29
CA ALA A 142 3.37 20.37 -7.49
C ALA A 142 4.62 20.74 -6.67
N ARG A 143 5.36 19.77 -6.13
CA ARG A 143 6.58 20.03 -5.34
C ARG A 143 7.80 20.37 -6.19
N THR A 144 7.88 19.83 -7.41
CA THR A 144 9.04 20.01 -8.30
C THR A 144 8.84 21.14 -9.30
N GLY A 145 7.63 21.70 -9.40
CA GLY A 145 7.30 22.72 -10.41
C GLY A 145 7.26 22.16 -11.83
N THR A 146 7.05 20.83 -11.97
CA THR A 146 6.95 20.16 -13.28
C THR A 146 5.52 20.08 -13.76
N ASP A 147 5.32 19.87 -15.08
CA ASP A 147 4.01 19.77 -15.73
C ASP A 147 3.72 18.30 -16.06
N LEU A 148 2.65 17.73 -15.49
CA LEU A 148 2.23 16.34 -15.75
C LEU A 148 1.96 16.00 -17.20
N ALA A 149 1.59 16.98 -18.03
CA ALA A 149 1.31 16.75 -19.44
C ALA A 149 2.58 16.71 -20.33
N ARG A 150 3.68 17.26 -19.83
CA ARG A 150 4.93 17.44 -20.58
C ARG A 150 6.11 16.67 -19.99
N ASP A 151 6.12 16.49 -18.67
CA ASP A 151 7.23 15.91 -17.95
C ASP A 151 6.92 14.48 -17.51
N VAL A 152 7.73 13.53 -17.89
CA VAL A 152 7.58 12.12 -17.48
C VAL A 152 8.02 11.88 -16.03
N TYR A 153 8.82 12.78 -15.46
CA TYR A 153 9.42 12.61 -14.12
C TYR A 153 8.41 12.33 -13.02
N PRO A 154 7.30 13.09 -12.86
CA PRO A 154 6.33 12.83 -11.80
C PRO A 154 5.69 11.45 -11.89
N ALA A 155 5.34 11.01 -13.11
CA ALA A 155 4.72 9.69 -13.33
C ALA A 155 5.71 8.55 -13.04
N VAL A 156 6.96 8.67 -13.50
CA VAL A 156 8.02 7.68 -13.24
C VAL A 156 8.30 7.59 -11.75
N MET A 157 8.41 8.74 -11.06
CA MET A 157 8.63 8.77 -9.61
C MET A 157 7.49 8.11 -8.85
N ALA A 158 6.24 8.40 -9.21
CA ALA A 158 5.07 7.81 -8.56
C ALA A 158 5.04 6.28 -8.76
N ALA A 159 5.30 5.78 -9.96
CA ALA A 159 5.37 4.35 -10.25
C ALA A 159 6.53 3.67 -9.50
N ALA A 160 7.69 4.31 -9.41
CA ALA A 160 8.84 3.79 -8.68
C ALA A 160 8.55 3.68 -7.16
N VAL A 161 7.94 4.71 -6.57
CA VAL A 161 7.52 4.70 -5.16
C VAL A 161 6.49 3.60 -4.90
N THR A 162 5.47 3.49 -5.74
CA THR A 162 4.44 2.43 -5.64
C THR A 162 5.05 1.03 -5.78
N GLY A 163 5.98 0.87 -6.71
CA GLY A 163 6.76 -0.36 -6.87
C GLY A 163 7.59 -0.70 -5.62
N ALA A 164 8.25 0.29 -5.02
CA ALA A 164 9.04 0.12 -3.80
C ALA A 164 8.17 -0.32 -2.61
N VAL A 165 6.97 0.27 -2.43
CA VAL A 165 6.01 -0.16 -1.40
C VAL A 165 5.60 -1.62 -1.57
N ARG A 166 5.32 -2.04 -2.82
CA ARG A 166 4.95 -3.42 -3.13
C ARG A 166 6.11 -4.40 -2.87
N VAL A 167 7.32 -4.03 -3.24
CA VAL A 167 8.54 -4.83 -2.95
C VAL A 167 8.76 -4.93 -1.45
N ALA A 168 8.62 -3.81 -0.72
CA ALA A 168 8.73 -3.79 0.74
C ALA A 168 7.75 -4.77 1.40
N GLY A 169 6.48 -4.77 0.97
CA GLY A 169 5.46 -5.69 1.48
C GLY A 169 5.84 -7.15 1.28
N ARG A 170 6.28 -7.52 0.07
CA ARG A 170 6.73 -8.89 -0.22
C ARG A 170 7.93 -9.30 0.63
N HIS A 171 8.95 -8.44 0.72
CA HIS A 171 10.15 -8.71 1.49
C HIS A 171 9.86 -8.82 3.00
N TRP A 172 8.97 -7.98 3.52
CA TRP A 172 8.55 -8.05 4.93
C TRP A 172 7.81 -9.34 5.29
N LEU A 173 7.13 -9.95 4.29
CA LEU A 173 6.39 -11.21 4.45
C LEU A 173 7.27 -12.46 4.28
N GLU A 174 8.55 -12.32 3.94
CA GLU A 174 9.48 -13.45 3.84
C GLU A 174 9.60 -14.20 5.17
N PRO A 175 9.71 -15.54 5.14
CA PRO A 175 9.90 -16.33 6.34
C PRO A 175 11.14 -15.87 7.11
N GLY A 176 11.00 -15.67 8.43
CA GLY A 176 12.09 -15.26 9.30
C GLY A 176 12.36 -13.75 9.33
N ASN A 177 11.70 -12.94 8.53
CA ASN A 177 11.82 -11.49 8.64
C ASN A 177 11.13 -10.98 9.92
N THR A 178 11.92 -10.38 10.83
CA THR A 178 11.48 -9.79 12.10
C THR A 178 11.62 -8.27 12.12
N GLU A 179 12.09 -7.65 11.03
CA GLU A 179 12.23 -6.20 10.96
C GLU A 179 10.87 -5.50 11.03
N PRO A 180 10.77 -4.31 11.66
CA PRO A 180 9.60 -3.45 11.54
C PRO A 180 9.33 -3.07 10.08
N PHE A 181 8.06 -3.00 9.67
CA PHE A 181 7.73 -2.66 8.29
C PHE A 181 8.29 -1.30 7.85
N ALA A 182 8.30 -0.32 8.76
CA ALA A 182 8.92 0.99 8.54
C ALA A 182 10.39 0.91 8.12
N ALA A 183 11.17 -0.02 8.69
CA ALA A 183 12.58 -0.20 8.33
C ALA A 183 12.73 -0.74 6.91
N VAL A 184 11.92 -1.74 6.56
CA VAL A 184 11.88 -2.31 5.20
C VAL A 184 11.45 -1.27 4.17
N LEU A 185 10.40 -0.49 4.45
CA LEU A 185 9.95 0.62 3.60
C LEU A 185 11.04 1.66 3.38
N ARG A 186 11.72 2.10 4.45
CA ARG A 186 12.79 3.09 4.33
C ARG A 186 13.92 2.58 3.44
N ARG A 187 14.32 1.32 3.60
CA ARG A 187 15.36 0.68 2.78
C ARG A 187 14.96 0.58 1.31
N THR A 188 13.74 0.16 1.00
CA THR A 188 13.27 0.05 -0.39
C THR A 188 13.08 1.41 -1.05
N LEU A 189 12.57 2.40 -0.33
CA LEU A 189 12.42 3.77 -0.83
C LEU A 189 13.79 4.43 -1.07
N SER A 190 14.80 4.15 -0.23
CA SER A 190 16.15 4.68 -0.47
C SER A 190 16.74 4.21 -1.80
N CYS A 191 16.37 3.02 -2.28
CA CYS A 191 16.80 2.54 -3.60
C CYS A 191 16.21 3.37 -4.75
N VAL A 192 15.02 3.96 -4.58
CA VAL A 192 14.39 4.84 -5.59
C VAL A 192 15.17 6.15 -5.76
N PHE A 193 15.72 6.68 -4.65
CA PHE A 193 16.39 7.98 -4.62
C PHE A 193 17.91 7.90 -4.68
N SER A 194 18.49 6.68 -4.55
CA SER A 194 19.94 6.49 -4.57
C SER A 194 20.47 6.29 -5.99
N ALA A 195 21.44 7.09 -6.39
CA ALA A 195 22.14 6.90 -7.67
C ALA A 195 23.09 5.68 -7.68
N LYS A 196 23.36 5.06 -6.52
CA LYS A 196 24.29 3.93 -6.37
C LYS A 196 23.60 2.71 -5.78
N PRO A 197 23.81 1.50 -6.35
CA PRO A 197 23.26 0.28 -5.75
C PRO A 197 23.82 0.06 -4.33
N PRO A 198 23.01 -0.49 -3.39
CA PRO A 198 23.50 -0.83 -2.06
C PRO A 198 24.62 -1.87 -2.17
N THR A 199 25.60 -1.80 -1.27
CA THR A 199 26.65 -2.80 -1.17
C THR A 199 26.03 -4.15 -0.78
N PRO A 200 26.34 -5.28 -1.44
CA PRO A 200 25.79 -6.58 -1.09
C PRO A 200 26.07 -6.90 0.38
N SER A 201 25.02 -7.25 1.12
CA SER A 201 25.17 -7.76 2.48
C SER A 201 25.82 -9.14 2.40
N GLY A 202 27.13 -9.25 2.69
CA GLY A 202 27.76 -10.56 2.81
C GLY A 202 29.04 -10.85 2.03
N SER A 203 29.91 -9.87 1.77
CA SER A 203 31.31 -10.19 1.51
C SER A 203 32.11 -10.04 2.80
N SER A 204 31.90 -10.99 3.73
CA SER A 204 32.88 -11.22 4.78
C SER A 204 34.13 -11.80 4.10
N ASP A 205 35.21 -11.02 4.11
CA ASP A 205 36.53 -11.41 3.68
C ASP A 205 36.95 -12.71 4.33
N HIS A 206 36.82 -13.82 3.62
CA HIS A 206 37.72 -14.94 3.80
C HIS A 206 39.00 -14.68 3.00
N VAL A 207 39.80 -13.75 3.51
CA VAL A 207 41.23 -13.77 3.16
C VAL A 207 41.84 -15.00 3.85
N GLU A 208 41.89 -16.10 3.15
CA GLU A 208 42.78 -17.19 3.47
C GLU A 208 44.23 -16.68 3.45
N ARG A 209 44.74 -16.43 4.66
CA ARG A 209 46.19 -16.42 4.87
C ARG A 209 46.67 -17.88 4.73
N ASN A 210 47.08 -18.23 3.58
CA ASN A 210 47.98 -19.38 3.44
C ASN A 210 49.37 -18.88 3.05
N SER A 211 50.15 -18.52 4.08
CA SER A 211 51.59 -18.29 3.96
C SER A 211 52.30 -19.40 4.66
N GLY A 212 53.08 -20.15 3.93
CA GLY A 212 54.31 -20.71 4.43
C GLY A 212 54.35 -22.20 4.71
N ARG A 213 54.83 -22.99 3.84
CA ARG A 213 56.13 -23.64 3.94
C ARG A 213 56.37 -24.58 2.76
#